data_51fadc4e3a5d5e32b09094b952870aeb
#
_entry.id   51fadc4e3a5d5e32b09094b952870aeb
#
_cell.length_a   1.000
_cell.length_b   1.000
_cell.length_c   1.000
_cell.angle_alpha   90.00
_cell.angle_beta   90.00
_cell.angle_gamma   90.00
#
_symmetry.space_group_name_H-M   'P 1'
#
loop_
_entity.id
_entity.type
_entity.pdbx_description
1 polymer ?
#
loop_
_entity_poly.entity_id
_entity_poly.type
_entity_poly.pdbx_seq_one_letter_code
_entity_poly.pdbx_strand_id
1 'polypeptide(L)'
;VDPDDDSPPADAAAALRLIQDQRSATARRLDPDARLLYWPWGVAWLVGFGLFFLRFPPGDRALVALPSWLPLTVLFVLLAAAGATQAVVSVRAYGQVTGDSARRGQWYGYAWALGSVSVYAGLGRISEHLPHDLAALLWSATAVGLTGALHMAGGAVWLDQDLFRLGVWISVINLVGAIAGPGWHPLVVAVAGGGGMLVAGALARRRQRQRQQP
;
A
#
# COMPACT_ATOMS: atom_id res chain seq x y z
N VAL A 1 -2.19 -29.67 29.37
CA VAL A 1 -2.78 -30.33 28.20
C VAL A 1 -1.65 -31.05 27.52
N ASP A 2 -1.76 -32.39 27.45
CA ASP A 2 -0.78 -33.24 26.82
C ASP A 2 -0.79 -32.92 25.30
N PRO A 3 0.36 -32.62 24.65
CA PRO A 3 0.41 -32.28 23.24
C PRO A 3 0.04 -33.43 22.29
N ASP A 4 -0.10 -34.65 22.78
CA ASP A 4 -0.44 -35.83 22.00
C ASP A 4 -1.88 -36.35 22.23
N ASP A 5 -2.78 -35.58 22.86
CA ASP A 5 -4.18 -35.98 23.04
C ASP A 5 -5.00 -35.67 21.77
N ASP A 6 -4.95 -36.61 20.81
CA ASP A 6 -5.77 -36.62 19.57
C ASP A 6 -7.22 -37.07 19.83
N SER A 7 -7.67 -37.11 21.08
CA SER A 7 -9.05 -37.50 21.40
C SER A 7 -10.05 -36.48 20.82
N PRO A 8 -11.12 -36.94 20.14
CA PRO A 8 -12.12 -36.03 19.62
C PRO A 8 -12.78 -35.21 20.74
N PRO A 9 -13.10 -33.93 20.52
CA PRO A 9 -13.71 -33.10 21.56
C PRO A 9 -15.00 -33.66 22.09
N ALA A 10 -15.19 -33.64 23.41
CA ALA A 10 -16.28 -34.28 24.13
C ALA A 10 -17.68 -33.73 23.80
N ASP A 11 -17.74 -32.50 23.24
CA ASP A 11 -18.98 -31.87 22.79
C ASP A 11 -18.73 -30.86 21.64
N ALA A 12 -19.80 -30.39 21.00
CA ALA A 12 -19.76 -29.43 19.90
C ALA A 12 -19.17 -28.07 20.34
N ALA A 13 -19.32 -27.69 21.61
CA ALA A 13 -18.79 -26.43 22.13
C ALA A 13 -17.26 -26.51 22.28
N ALA A 14 -16.74 -27.65 22.72
CA ALA A 14 -15.28 -27.90 22.80
C ALA A 14 -14.65 -27.93 21.39
N ALA A 15 -15.31 -28.56 20.42
CA ALA A 15 -14.90 -28.56 19.03
C ALA A 15 -14.83 -27.15 18.45
N LEU A 16 -15.85 -26.32 18.71
CA LEU A 16 -15.91 -24.94 18.23
C LEU A 16 -14.78 -24.09 18.84
N ARG A 17 -14.52 -24.25 20.14
CA ARG A 17 -13.40 -23.56 20.83
C ARG A 17 -12.06 -23.95 20.21
N LEU A 18 -11.81 -25.23 19.99
CA LEU A 18 -10.57 -25.71 19.36
C LEU A 18 -10.38 -25.12 17.96
N ILE A 19 -11.43 -25.07 17.14
CA ILE A 19 -11.40 -24.45 15.82
C ILE A 19 -11.11 -22.94 15.93
N GLN A 20 -11.72 -22.25 16.89
CA GLN A 20 -11.48 -20.83 17.12
C GLN A 20 -10.05 -20.57 17.59
N ASP A 21 -9.51 -21.39 18.47
CA ASP A 21 -8.13 -21.31 18.98
C ASP A 21 -7.11 -21.55 17.87
N GLN A 22 -7.32 -22.58 17.04
CA GLN A 22 -6.47 -22.85 15.88
C GLN A 22 -6.53 -21.72 14.85
N ARG A 23 -7.71 -21.18 14.55
CA ARG A 23 -7.87 -20.01 13.67
C ARG A 23 -7.13 -18.79 14.23
N SER A 24 -7.27 -18.50 15.51
CA SER A 24 -6.59 -17.38 16.14
C SER A 24 -5.08 -17.54 16.19
N ALA A 25 -4.58 -18.75 16.42
CA ALA A 25 -3.15 -19.08 16.39
C ALA A 25 -2.58 -18.93 14.98
N THR A 26 -3.30 -19.42 13.96
CA THR A 26 -2.91 -19.26 12.55
C THR A 26 -2.91 -17.79 12.14
N ALA A 27 -3.96 -17.05 12.48
CA ALA A 27 -4.04 -15.61 12.21
C ALA A 27 -2.87 -14.85 12.83
N ARG A 28 -2.49 -15.16 14.07
CA ARG A 28 -1.31 -14.54 14.72
C ARG A 28 0.02 -14.87 14.03
N ARG A 29 0.18 -16.09 13.50
CA ARG A 29 1.38 -16.48 12.74
C ARG A 29 1.46 -15.80 11.37
N LEU A 30 0.31 -15.52 10.75
CA LEU A 30 0.18 -14.88 9.45
C LEU A 30 0.08 -13.35 9.54
N ASP A 31 0.18 -12.74 10.74
CA ASP A 31 0.07 -11.29 10.95
C ASP A 31 1.48 -10.65 10.96
N PRO A 32 1.98 -10.17 9.81
CA PRO A 32 3.29 -9.54 9.72
C PRO A 32 3.32 -8.22 10.49
N ASP A 33 4.52 -7.76 10.87
CA ASP A 33 4.67 -6.44 11.49
C ASP A 33 4.12 -5.34 10.56
N ALA A 34 3.05 -4.67 11.01
CA ALA A 34 2.37 -3.64 10.23
C ALA A 34 3.33 -2.53 9.75
N ARG A 35 4.41 -2.24 10.49
CA ARG A 35 5.39 -1.24 10.06
C ARG A 35 6.09 -1.64 8.77
N LEU A 36 6.37 -2.93 8.57
CA LEU A 36 7.00 -3.43 7.33
C LEU A 36 6.07 -3.31 6.11
N LEU A 37 4.75 -3.26 6.36
CA LEU A 37 3.76 -3.09 5.29
C LEU A 37 3.53 -1.62 4.92
N TYR A 38 3.62 -0.70 5.88
CA TYR A 38 3.27 0.71 5.66
C TYR A 38 4.48 1.64 5.52
N TRP A 39 5.53 1.47 6.35
CA TRP A 39 6.62 2.44 6.43
C TRP A 39 7.47 2.54 5.16
N PRO A 40 7.85 1.45 4.48
CA PRO A 40 8.62 1.57 3.24
C PRO A 40 7.89 2.41 2.19
N TRP A 41 6.58 2.21 2.03
CA TRP A 41 5.74 2.99 1.14
C TRP A 41 5.56 4.42 1.61
N GLY A 42 5.36 4.63 2.92
CA GLY A 42 5.26 5.96 3.53
C GLY A 42 6.53 6.78 3.31
N VAL A 43 7.71 6.19 3.51
CA VAL A 43 9.00 6.84 3.24
C VAL A 43 9.16 7.12 1.75
N ALA A 44 8.84 6.16 0.88
CA ALA A 44 8.95 6.34 -0.57
C ALA A 44 8.09 7.51 -1.06
N TRP A 45 6.86 7.63 -0.57
CA TRP A 45 5.97 8.72 -0.95
C TRP A 45 6.39 10.05 -0.32
N LEU A 46 6.74 10.07 0.97
CA LEU A 46 7.14 11.30 1.66
C LEU A 46 8.40 11.90 1.02
N VAL A 47 9.42 11.08 0.81
CA VAL A 47 10.69 11.55 0.24
C VAL A 47 10.56 11.79 -1.26
N GLY A 48 10.03 10.82 -2.01
CA GLY A 48 9.94 10.92 -3.47
C GLY A 48 9.09 12.10 -3.93
N PHE A 49 7.83 12.19 -3.47
CA PHE A 49 6.96 13.31 -3.82
C PHE A 49 7.40 14.63 -3.14
N GLY A 50 8.02 14.58 -1.97
CA GLY A 50 8.65 15.74 -1.33
C GLY A 50 9.74 16.36 -2.21
N LEU A 51 10.62 15.55 -2.80
CA LEU A 51 11.63 16.01 -3.75
C LEU A 51 11.01 16.59 -5.03
N PHE A 52 9.91 16.03 -5.51
CA PHE A 52 9.16 16.62 -6.64
C PHE A 52 8.65 18.02 -6.27
N PHE A 53 8.05 18.19 -5.11
CA PHE A 53 7.60 19.51 -4.65
C PHE A 53 8.75 20.50 -4.49
N LEU A 54 9.87 20.11 -3.91
CA LEU A 54 11.04 20.97 -3.74
C LEU A 54 11.64 21.42 -5.08
N ARG A 55 11.59 20.56 -6.09
CA ARG A 55 12.15 20.86 -7.42
C ARG A 55 11.16 21.55 -8.34
N PHE A 56 9.86 21.23 -8.25
CA PHE A 56 8.80 21.71 -9.13
C PHE A 56 7.60 22.21 -8.33
N PRO A 57 7.79 23.24 -7.47
CA PRO A 57 6.68 23.82 -6.71
C PRO A 57 5.72 24.58 -7.62
N PRO A 58 4.55 24.99 -7.14
CA PRO A 58 3.71 25.93 -7.87
C PRO A 58 4.46 27.26 -8.05
N GLY A 59 4.54 27.72 -9.30
CA GLY A 59 5.31 28.91 -9.71
C GLY A 59 6.65 28.56 -10.39
N ASP A 60 7.36 29.59 -10.87
CA ASP A 60 8.47 29.40 -11.82
C ASP A 60 9.83 29.12 -11.16
N ARG A 61 9.92 29.11 -9.84
CA ARG A 61 11.20 28.95 -9.13
C ARG A 61 11.23 27.69 -8.28
N ALA A 62 12.20 26.81 -8.54
CA ALA A 62 12.49 25.70 -7.67
C ALA A 62 12.85 26.17 -6.26
N LEU A 63 12.32 25.52 -5.22
CA LEU A 63 12.69 25.79 -3.82
C LEU A 63 14.11 25.33 -3.53
N VAL A 64 14.53 24.25 -4.20
CA VAL A 64 15.89 23.70 -4.09
C VAL A 64 16.40 23.39 -5.50
N ALA A 65 17.62 23.81 -5.81
CA ALA A 65 18.27 23.54 -7.09
C ALA A 65 18.75 22.09 -7.17
N LEU A 66 17.83 21.18 -7.50
CA LEU A 66 18.11 19.75 -7.71
C LEU A 66 18.18 19.43 -9.21
N PRO A 67 18.99 18.45 -9.63
CA PRO A 67 18.90 17.90 -10.98
C PRO A 67 17.48 17.40 -11.27
N SER A 68 16.95 17.68 -12.48
CA SER A 68 15.57 17.35 -12.84
C SER A 68 15.25 15.84 -12.80
N TRP A 69 16.24 15.00 -13.02
CA TRP A 69 16.10 13.53 -12.96
C TRP A 69 16.05 12.97 -11.54
N LEU A 70 16.59 13.69 -10.53
CA LEU A 70 16.78 13.18 -9.18
C LEU A 70 15.48 12.79 -8.48
N PRO A 71 14.39 13.62 -8.47
CA PRO A 71 13.13 13.24 -7.81
C PRO A 71 12.55 11.94 -8.33
N LEU A 72 12.56 11.75 -9.66
CA LEU A 72 12.03 10.56 -10.29
C LEU A 72 12.85 9.31 -9.94
N THR A 73 14.17 9.42 -10.03
CA THR A 73 15.07 8.31 -9.69
C THR A 73 14.92 7.90 -8.23
N VAL A 74 14.92 8.86 -7.30
CA VAL A 74 14.76 8.56 -5.87
C VAL A 74 13.40 7.92 -5.60
N LEU A 75 12.32 8.44 -6.20
CA LEU A 75 11.00 7.84 -6.04
C LEU A 75 10.99 6.38 -6.50
N PHE A 76 11.50 6.08 -7.70
CA PHE A 76 11.49 4.70 -8.21
C PHE A 76 12.40 3.76 -7.42
N VAL A 77 13.57 4.21 -6.97
CA VAL A 77 14.45 3.41 -6.10
C VAL A 77 13.76 3.07 -4.79
N LEU A 78 13.10 4.04 -4.15
CA LEU A 78 12.38 3.81 -2.91
C LEU A 78 11.13 2.94 -3.11
N LEU A 79 10.39 3.12 -4.20
CA LEU A 79 9.26 2.25 -4.55
C LEU A 79 9.71 0.81 -4.82
N ALA A 80 10.83 0.61 -5.51
CA ALA A 80 11.41 -0.72 -5.72
C ALA A 80 11.83 -1.37 -4.40
N ALA A 81 12.46 -0.61 -3.50
CA ALA A 81 12.81 -1.10 -2.16
C ALA A 81 11.58 -1.45 -1.32
N ALA A 82 10.52 -0.62 -1.38
CA ALA A 82 9.25 -0.88 -0.71
C ALA A 82 8.57 -2.14 -1.27
N GLY A 83 8.53 -2.28 -2.60
CA GLY A 83 7.99 -3.46 -3.28
C GLY A 83 8.77 -4.74 -2.95
N ALA A 84 10.10 -4.69 -2.91
CA ALA A 84 10.93 -5.81 -2.51
C ALA A 84 10.66 -6.21 -1.05
N THR A 85 10.56 -5.23 -0.14
CA THR A 85 10.20 -5.48 1.26
C THR A 85 8.83 -6.14 1.36
N GLN A 86 7.84 -5.61 0.65
CA GLN A 86 6.48 -6.16 0.60
C GLN A 86 6.49 -7.60 0.07
N ALA A 87 7.23 -7.89 -1.01
CA ALA A 87 7.34 -9.23 -1.57
C ALA A 87 7.94 -10.22 -0.57
N VAL A 88 9.04 -9.86 0.09
CA VAL A 88 9.67 -10.71 1.11
C VAL A 88 8.73 -10.99 2.28
N VAL A 89 8.05 -9.95 2.79
CA VAL A 89 7.08 -10.09 3.88
C VAL A 89 5.91 -10.98 3.46
N SER A 90 5.38 -10.77 2.26
CA SER A 90 4.25 -11.56 1.74
C SER A 90 4.63 -13.03 1.53
N VAL A 91 5.79 -13.32 0.96
CA VAL A 91 6.25 -14.71 0.78
C VAL A 91 6.45 -15.40 2.12
N ARG A 92 7.03 -14.73 3.11
CA ARG A 92 7.23 -15.30 4.45
C ARG A 92 5.92 -15.53 5.19
N ALA A 93 4.96 -14.60 5.08
CA ALA A 93 3.69 -14.70 5.79
C ALA A 93 2.71 -15.66 5.09
N TYR A 94 2.65 -15.65 3.76
CA TYR A 94 1.59 -16.30 2.98
C TYR A 94 2.07 -17.38 2.02
N GLY A 95 3.38 -17.68 1.98
CA GLY A 95 3.96 -18.66 1.03
C GLY A 95 3.43 -20.09 1.18
N GLN A 96 2.81 -20.42 2.32
CA GLN A 96 2.17 -21.71 2.58
C GLN A 96 0.66 -21.71 2.31
N VAL A 97 0.08 -20.57 1.91
CA VAL A 97 -1.35 -20.48 1.62
C VAL A 97 -1.65 -21.16 0.29
N THR A 98 -2.64 -22.05 0.27
CA THR A 98 -3.05 -22.84 -0.89
C THR A 98 -4.54 -22.67 -1.19
N GLY A 99 -5.01 -23.25 -2.29
CA GLY A 99 -6.42 -23.25 -2.67
C GLY A 99 -6.94 -21.91 -3.17
N ASP A 100 -8.20 -21.61 -2.88
CA ASP A 100 -8.89 -20.43 -3.44
C ASP A 100 -8.29 -19.10 -2.96
N SER A 101 -7.75 -19.04 -1.76
CA SER A 101 -7.07 -17.84 -1.26
C SER A 101 -5.80 -17.52 -2.04
N ALA A 102 -5.00 -18.53 -2.37
CA ALA A 102 -3.82 -18.36 -3.22
C ALA A 102 -4.20 -17.90 -4.63
N ARG A 103 -5.26 -18.49 -5.20
CA ARG A 103 -5.78 -18.13 -6.54
C ARG A 103 -6.27 -16.68 -6.59
N ARG A 104 -7.02 -16.24 -5.57
CA ARG A 104 -7.45 -14.83 -5.44
C ARG A 104 -6.25 -13.89 -5.39
N GLY A 105 -5.20 -14.24 -4.60
CA GLY A 105 -3.96 -13.47 -4.53
C GLY A 105 -3.27 -13.33 -5.88
N GLN A 106 -3.18 -14.42 -6.67
CA GLN A 106 -2.62 -14.38 -8.01
C GLN A 106 -3.42 -13.48 -8.95
N TRP A 107 -4.76 -13.62 -8.99
CA TRP A 107 -5.60 -12.77 -9.83
C TRP A 107 -5.52 -11.30 -9.46
N TYR A 108 -5.45 -11.01 -8.18
CA TYR A 108 -5.24 -9.64 -7.71
C TYR A 108 -3.87 -9.09 -8.09
N GLY A 109 -2.82 -9.93 -8.05
CA GLY A 109 -1.50 -9.58 -8.56
C GLY A 109 -1.52 -9.27 -10.06
N TYR A 110 -2.25 -10.05 -10.86
CA TYR A 110 -2.45 -9.77 -12.29
C TYR A 110 -3.23 -8.47 -12.51
N ALA A 111 -4.25 -8.16 -11.71
CA ALA A 111 -4.98 -6.90 -11.80
C ALA A 111 -4.04 -5.70 -11.55
N TRP A 112 -3.13 -5.79 -10.59
CA TRP A 112 -2.10 -4.79 -10.37
C TRP A 112 -1.14 -4.67 -11.57
N ALA A 113 -0.57 -5.78 -12.03
CA ALA A 113 0.44 -5.77 -13.08
C ALA A 113 -0.13 -5.35 -14.43
N LEU A 114 -1.13 -6.07 -14.93
CA LEU A 114 -1.72 -5.82 -16.24
C LEU A 114 -2.52 -4.52 -16.26
N GLY A 115 -3.25 -4.21 -15.18
CA GLY A 115 -3.98 -2.96 -15.04
C GLY A 115 -3.04 -1.75 -15.09
N SER A 116 -1.94 -1.78 -14.35
CA SER A 116 -0.93 -0.71 -14.38
C SER A 116 -0.28 -0.57 -15.75
N VAL A 117 0.16 -1.68 -16.37
CA VAL A 117 0.79 -1.64 -17.70
C VAL A 117 -0.16 -1.06 -18.74
N SER A 118 -1.43 -1.49 -18.75
CA SER A 118 -2.45 -1.00 -19.70
C SER A 118 -2.70 0.49 -19.54
N VAL A 119 -2.91 0.94 -18.29
CA VAL A 119 -3.17 2.36 -17.98
C VAL A 119 -1.96 3.21 -18.35
N TYR A 120 -0.75 2.80 -17.96
CA TYR A 120 0.46 3.59 -18.22
C TYR A 120 0.86 3.60 -19.70
N ALA A 121 0.59 2.54 -20.45
CA ALA A 121 0.79 2.55 -21.91
C ALA A 121 -0.10 3.59 -22.60
N GLY A 122 -1.39 3.64 -22.25
CA GLY A 122 -2.31 4.67 -22.77
C GLY A 122 -1.90 6.08 -22.34
N LEU A 123 -1.50 6.22 -21.07
CA LEU A 123 -1.07 7.49 -20.50
C LEU A 123 0.19 8.02 -21.21
N GLY A 124 1.15 7.15 -21.54
CA GLY A 124 2.34 7.51 -22.30
C GLY A 124 2.00 8.17 -23.63
N ARG A 125 1.06 7.60 -24.37
CA ARG A 125 0.62 8.15 -25.67
C ARG A 125 -0.05 9.53 -25.54
N ILE A 126 -0.86 9.71 -24.50
CA ILE A 126 -1.59 10.97 -24.29
C ILE A 126 -0.61 12.07 -23.81
N SER A 127 0.29 11.73 -22.88
CA SER A 127 1.18 12.68 -22.25
C SER A 127 2.20 13.32 -23.20
N GLU A 128 2.51 12.69 -24.34
CA GLU A 128 3.38 13.25 -25.38
C GLU A 128 2.85 14.58 -25.94
N HIS A 129 1.54 14.83 -25.84
CA HIS A 129 0.87 16.01 -26.39
C HIS A 129 0.52 17.07 -25.31
N LEU A 130 0.90 16.83 -24.07
CA LEU A 130 0.57 17.72 -22.96
C LEU A 130 1.77 18.59 -22.52
N PRO A 131 1.54 19.80 -22.00
CA PRO A 131 2.54 20.54 -21.24
C PRO A 131 3.13 19.70 -20.11
N HIS A 132 4.42 19.89 -19.81
CA HIS A 132 5.15 19.04 -18.88
C HIS A 132 4.54 18.98 -17.47
N ASP A 133 4.01 20.08 -16.96
CA ASP A 133 3.34 20.18 -15.67
C ASP A 133 2.03 19.39 -15.63
N LEU A 134 1.23 19.48 -16.68
CA LEU A 134 0.00 18.70 -16.83
C LEU A 134 0.29 17.22 -17.05
N ALA A 135 1.31 16.88 -17.83
CA ALA A 135 1.75 15.50 -17.99
C ALA A 135 2.19 14.91 -16.64
N ALA A 136 3.00 15.65 -15.86
CA ALA A 136 3.45 15.22 -14.54
C ALA A 136 2.28 15.02 -13.57
N LEU A 137 1.30 15.94 -13.55
CA LEU A 137 0.08 15.79 -12.76
C LEU A 137 -0.72 14.55 -13.21
N LEU A 138 -0.91 14.38 -14.50
CA LEU A 138 -1.66 13.24 -15.05
C LEU A 138 -1.02 11.91 -14.67
N TRP A 139 0.30 11.77 -14.79
CA TRP A 139 1.03 10.57 -14.40
C TRP A 139 0.90 10.30 -12.89
N SER A 140 1.16 11.31 -12.05
CA SER A 140 1.13 11.15 -10.59
C SER A 140 -0.29 10.90 -10.07
N ALA A 141 -1.28 11.66 -10.53
CA ALA A 141 -2.66 11.51 -10.11
C ALA A 141 -3.25 10.14 -10.56
N THR A 142 -2.90 9.67 -11.78
CA THR A 142 -3.32 8.34 -12.24
C THR A 142 -2.66 7.24 -11.43
N ALA A 143 -1.36 7.33 -11.14
CA ALA A 143 -0.64 6.32 -10.36
C ALA A 143 -1.19 6.22 -8.93
N VAL A 144 -1.38 7.35 -8.26
CA VAL A 144 -1.94 7.40 -6.90
C VAL A 144 -3.40 6.97 -6.88
N GLY A 145 -4.20 7.42 -7.86
CA GLY A 145 -5.61 7.02 -7.99
C GLY A 145 -5.79 5.53 -8.24
N LEU A 146 -5.00 4.94 -9.14
CA LEU A 146 -5.00 3.50 -9.39
C LEU A 146 -4.59 2.72 -8.13
N THR A 147 -3.59 3.20 -7.41
CA THR A 147 -3.18 2.62 -6.12
C THR A 147 -4.33 2.62 -5.11
N GLY A 148 -5.03 3.74 -4.95
CA GLY A 148 -6.18 3.85 -4.08
C GLY A 148 -7.32 2.90 -4.47
N ALA A 149 -7.68 2.86 -5.76
CA ALA A 149 -8.72 2.00 -6.28
C ALA A 149 -8.41 0.51 -6.07
N LEU A 150 -7.17 0.09 -6.36
CA LEU A 150 -6.75 -1.30 -6.16
C LEU A 150 -6.69 -1.68 -4.67
N HIS A 151 -6.31 -0.78 -3.77
CA HIS A 151 -6.38 -1.04 -2.32
C HIS A 151 -7.84 -1.21 -1.86
N MET A 152 -8.78 -0.38 -2.34
CA MET A 152 -10.21 -0.57 -2.05
C MET A 152 -10.72 -1.91 -2.60
N ALA A 153 -10.36 -2.25 -3.83
CA ALA A 153 -10.72 -3.54 -4.44
C ALA A 153 -10.17 -4.73 -3.64
N GLY A 154 -8.90 -4.65 -3.22
CA GLY A 154 -8.30 -5.67 -2.35
C GLY A 154 -9.02 -5.78 -1.02
N GLY A 155 -9.32 -4.65 -0.37
CA GLY A 155 -10.09 -4.63 0.86
C GLY A 155 -11.46 -5.29 0.73
N ALA A 156 -12.14 -5.09 -0.39
CA ALA A 156 -13.42 -5.72 -0.70
C ALA A 156 -13.27 -7.24 -0.97
N VAL A 157 -12.23 -7.66 -1.68
CA VAL A 157 -11.97 -9.08 -2.02
C VAL A 157 -11.68 -9.92 -0.77
N TRP A 158 -10.92 -9.37 0.19
CA TRP A 158 -10.57 -10.06 1.42
C TRP A 158 -11.37 -9.66 2.64
N LEU A 159 -12.36 -8.76 2.49
CA LEU A 159 -13.13 -8.15 3.58
C LEU A 159 -12.22 -7.53 4.65
N ASP A 160 -11.10 -6.96 4.19
CA ASP A 160 -10.12 -6.26 5.01
C ASP A 160 -10.46 -4.77 5.08
N GLN A 161 -11.03 -4.36 6.22
CA GLN A 161 -11.45 -2.99 6.44
C GLN A 161 -10.28 -2.00 6.48
N ASP A 162 -9.11 -2.41 6.99
CA ASP A 162 -7.97 -1.51 7.11
C ASP A 162 -7.35 -1.26 5.73
N LEU A 163 -7.28 -2.28 4.88
CA LEU A 163 -6.87 -2.15 3.48
C LEU A 163 -7.86 -1.27 2.68
N PHE A 164 -9.16 -1.46 2.88
CA PHE A 164 -10.20 -0.65 2.24
C PHE A 164 -10.11 0.82 2.67
N ARG A 165 -9.98 1.10 3.97
CA ARG A 165 -9.82 2.46 4.51
C ARG A 165 -8.56 3.15 3.99
N LEU A 166 -7.45 2.41 3.87
CA LEU A 166 -6.24 2.91 3.26
C LEU A 166 -6.48 3.33 1.80
N GLY A 167 -7.17 2.50 1.02
CA GLY A 167 -7.54 2.83 -0.36
C GLY A 167 -8.42 4.08 -0.47
N VAL A 168 -9.42 4.22 0.41
CA VAL A 168 -10.25 5.43 0.51
C VAL A 168 -9.39 6.65 0.83
N TRP A 169 -8.50 6.55 1.83
CA TRP A 169 -7.60 7.63 2.21
C TRP A 169 -6.71 8.07 1.03
N ILE A 170 -6.06 7.12 0.36
CA ILE A 170 -5.23 7.39 -0.83
C ILE A 170 -6.05 8.09 -1.92
N SER A 171 -7.27 7.63 -2.17
CA SER A 171 -8.15 8.22 -3.20
C SER A 171 -8.57 9.64 -2.84
N VAL A 172 -8.87 9.93 -1.58
CA VAL A 172 -9.24 11.27 -1.10
C VAL A 172 -8.07 12.24 -1.23
N ILE A 173 -6.88 11.86 -0.77
CA ILE A 173 -5.70 12.74 -0.90
C ILE A 173 -5.33 12.97 -2.36
N ASN A 174 -5.48 11.96 -3.21
CA ASN A 174 -5.26 12.12 -4.65
C ASN A 174 -6.24 13.12 -5.26
N LEU A 175 -7.52 13.02 -4.92
CA LEU A 175 -8.55 13.96 -5.36
C LEU A 175 -8.22 15.41 -4.92
N VAL A 176 -7.88 15.59 -3.65
CA VAL A 176 -7.50 16.90 -3.11
C VAL A 176 -6.26 17.44 -3.83
N GLY A 177 -5.24 16.59 -4.01
CA GLY A 177 -4.02 16.98 -4.72
C GLY A 177 -4.27 17.32 -6.20
N ALA A 178 -5.10 16.53 -6.89
CA ALA A 178 -5.46 16.79 -8.29
C ALA A 178 -6.23 18.11 -8.46
N ILE A 179 -7.17 18.42 -7.56
CA ILE A 179 -7.89 19.70 -7.54
C ILE A 179 -6.94 20.87 -7.23
N ALA A 180 -5.98 20.67 -6.33
CA ALA A 180 -4.96 21.70 -6.03
C ALA A 180 -4.03 21.97 -7.23
N GLY A 181 -3.91 21.04 -8.15
CA GLY A 181 -3.23 21.22 -9.43
C GLY A 181 -1.73 20.89 -9.42
N PRO A 182 -1.06 21.15 -10.56
CA PRO A 182 0.36 20.92 -10.72
C PRO A 182 1.19 21.65 -9.65
N GLY A 183 2.25 21.00 -9.17
CA GLY A 183 3.09 21.55 -8.11
C GLY A 183 2.56 21.32 -6.70
N TRP A 184 1.26 21.46 -6.42
CA TRP A 184 0.67 21.16 -5.11
C TRP A 184 0.38 19.69 -4.90
N HIS A 185 0.00 18.96 -5.96
CA HIS A 185 -0.27 17.53 -5.89
C HIS A 185 0.86 16.74 -5.20
N PRO A 186 2.16 16.93 -5.57
CA PRO A 186 3.24 16.22 -4.89
C PRO A 186 3.33 16.51 -3.39
N LEU A 187 3.09 17.76 -2.96
CA LEU A 187 3.08 18.09 -1.53
C LEU A 187 1.97 17.36 -0.77
N VAL A 188 0.76 17.36 -1.32
CA VAL A 188 -0.39 16.67 -0.71
C VAL A 188 -0.10 15.17 -0.58
N VAL A 189 0.41 14.54 -1.64
CA VAL A 189 0.76 13.11 -1.63
C VAL A 189 1.92 12.82 -0.69
N ALA A 190 2.96 13.67 -0.64
CA ALA A 190 4.07 13.49 0.30
C ALA A 190 3.60 13.54 1.75
N VAL A 191 2.93 14.61 2.14
CA VAL A 191 2.60 14.87 3.55
C VAL A 191 1.42 14.01 4.00
N ALA A 192 0.29 14.07 3.30
CA ALA A 192 -0.91 13.33 3.70
C ALA A 192 -0.82 11.85 3.31
N GLY A 193 -0.24 11.51 2.15
CA GLY A 193 -0.04 10.13 1.72
C GLY A 193 1.10 9.46 2.48
N GLY A 194 2.32 9.92 2.27
CA GLY A 194 3.51 9.37 2.91
C GLY A 194 3.47 9.48 4.44
N GLY A 195 3.21 10.68 4.96
CA GLY A 195 3.06 10.91 6.40
C GLY A 195 1.91 10.12 7.01
N GLY A 196 0.76 10.04 6.32
CA GLY A 196 -0.40 9.26 6.73
C GLY A 196 -0.08 7.76 6.87
N MET A 197 0.66 7.18 5.92
CA MET A 197 1.10 5.78 6.00
C MET A 197 2.05 5.52 7.16
N LEU A 198 2.96 6.44 7.48
CA LEU A 198 3.85 6.31 8.64
C LEU A 198 3.05 6.28 9.94
N VAL A 199 2.09 7.18 10.09
CA VAL A 199 1.18 7.23 11.24
C VAL A 199 0.30 5.97 11.31
N ALA A 200 -0.29 5.55 10.18
CA ALA A 200 -1.10 4.34 10.10
C ALA A 200 -0.31 3.09 10.53
N GLY A 201 0.93 2.93 10.05
CA GLY A 201 1.80 1.83 10.45
C GLY A 201 2.14 1.85 11.95
N ALA A 202 2.37 3.04 12.54
CA ALA A 202 2.61 3.17 13.97
C ALA A 202 1.37 2.80 14.81
N LEU A 203 0.19 3.26 14.39
CA LEU A 203 -1.09 2.93 15.06
C LEU A 203 -1.43 1.44 14.93
N ALA A 204 -1.27 0.86 13.75
CA ALA A 204 -1.50 -0.56 13.51
C ALA A 204 -0.58 -1.41 14.40
N ARG A 205 0.71 -1.04 14.53
CA ARG A 205 1.64 -1.73 15.43
C ARG A 205 1.25 -1.63 16.89
N ARG A 206 0.75 -0.48 17.33
CA ARG A 206 0.23 -0.33 18.71
C ARG A 206 -0.94 -1.27 18.97
N ARG A 207 -1.89 -1.37 18.03
CA ARG A 207 -3.04 -2.30 18.11
C ARG A 207 -2.59 -3.77 18.13
N GLN A 208 -1.60 -4.15 17.32
CA GLN A 208 -1.02 -5.50 17.33
C GLN A 208 -0.44 -5.85 18.70
N ARG A 209 0.34 -4.93 19.31
CA ARG A 209 0.91 -5.13 20.64
C ARG A 209 -0.17 -5.29 21.72
N GLN A 210 -1.24 -4.50 21.68
CA GLN A 210 -2.35 -4.60 22.64
C GLN A 210 -3.08 -5.94 22.56
N ARG A 211 -3.23 -6.50 21.34
CA ARG A 211 -3.84 -7.83 21.13
C ARG A 211 -2.95 -9.00 21.57
N GLN A 212 -1.66 -8.77 21.77
CA GLN A 212 -0.67 -9.78 22.19
C GLN A 212 -0.43 -9.76 23.72
N GLN A 213 -0.92 -8.76 24.43
CA GLN A 213 -0.88 -8.72 25.90
C GLN A 213 -2.01 -9.59 26.43
N PRO A 214 -1.72 -10.49 27.40
CA PRO A 214 -2.71 -11.41 27.99
C PRO A 214 -3.78 -10.66 28.77
#